data_e8acbf524536f6f1305c1a6a0f449214
#
_entry.id   e8acbf524536f6f1305c1a6a0f449214
#
_cell.length_a   1.000
_cell.length_b   1.000
_cell.length_c   1.000
_cell.angle_alpha   90.00
_cell.angle_beta   90.00
_cell.angle_gamma   90.00
#
_symmetry.space_group_name_H-M   'P 1'
#
loop_
_entity.id
_entity.type
_entity.pdbx_description
1 polymer ?
#
loop_
_entity_poly.entity_id
_entity_poly.type
_entity_poly.pdbx_seq_one_letter_code
_entity_poly.pdbx_strand_id
1 'polypeptide(L)'
;MNSSDQAGRGAASSGLLPVSCTIIAMNEADRIARTIESVRGLVDEVIVVDSGSTDGTQALCEKLGARVIFNPWTGFGPQKRFAEDQAKNDIILNLDADEWLIEPLRAEIHGYLSQPQLPAKSFKMRMTMVYPHRDRPCLFADYHNYVRLYDRRATRFANSLAHDEVPPTPDAIQLRAPAYHQSIRALGHLVTKGLSWYGLQKKERKTKGSLTLALRLAFELPFQFFKYYILRRHIFGGLYGFLFSVTMAFTRWMRICVLAGY
;
A
#
# COMPACT_ATOMS: atom_id res chain seq x y z
N MET A 1 -59.80 -12.53 -11.04
CA MET A 1 -59.13 -12.79 -12.32
C MET A 1 -58.34 -11.57 -12.66
N ASN A 2 -57.18 -11.57 -12.65
CA ASN A 2 -55.85 -12.05 -12.82
C ASN A 2 -54.90 -11.13 -12.07
N SER A 3 -54.16 -11.59 -11.14
CA SER A 3 -52.81 -12.19 -11.20
C SER A 3 -51.77 -11.24 -11.85
N SER A 4 -50.99 -10.61 -10.97
CA SER A 4 -49.55 -10.75 -10.82
C SER A 4 -48.71 -10.63 -12.12
N ASP A 5 -47.86 -9.66 -12.13
CA ASP A 5 -46.46 -9.95 -12.50
C ASP A 5 -45.51 -8.98 -11.80
N GLN A 6 -44.97 -9.45 -10.72
CA GLN A 6 -43.74 -8.91 -10.13
C GLN A 6 -42.58 -9.46 -10.99
N ALA A 7 -42.12 -8.69 -11.94
CA ALA A 7 -40.83 -8.94 -12.56
C ALA A 7 -39.76 -8.27 -11.71
N GLY A 8 -39.22 -9.00 -10.75
CA GLY A 8 -37.96 -8.70 -10.10
C GLY A 8 -36.86 -8.64 -11.17
N ARG A 9 -36.37 -7.44 -11.45
CA ARG A 9 -35.12 -7.27 -12.21
C ARG A 9 -33.98 -7.71 -11.30
N GLY A 10 -33.68 -9.00 -11.33
CA GLY A 10 -32.43 -9.53 -10.84
C GLY A 10 -31.30 -8.87 -11.63
N ALA A 11 -30.51 -8.04 -10.98
CA ALA A 11 -29.23 -7.65 -11.49
C ALA A 11 -28.45 -8.93 -11.80
N ALA A 12 -28.09 -9.13 -13.06
CA ALA A 12 -27.22 -10.23 -13.46
C ALA A 12 -25.94 -10.11 -12.62
N SER A 13 -25.75 -11.03 -11.67
CA SER A 13 -24.50 -11.14 -10.94
C SER A 13 -23.40 -11.37 -11.94
N SER A 14 -22.34 -10.63 -11.89
CA SER A 14 -21.18 -10.71 -12.79
C SER A 14 -20.43 -12.06 -12.73
N GLY A 15 -20.96 -13.06 -12.09
CA GLY A 15 -20.34 -14.38 -11.92
C GLY A 15 -19.06 -14.39 -11.06
N LEU A 16 -18.63 -13.23 -10.58
CA LEU A 16 -17.48 -13.09 -9.69
C LEU A 16 -17.93 -13.12 -8.23
N LEU A 17 -17.04 -13.59 -7.36
CA LEU A 17 -17.22 -13.45 -5.91
C LEU A 17 -17.22 -11.95 -5.55
N PRO A 18 -18.11 -11.50 -4.66
CA PRO A 18 -18.23 -10.11 -4.29
C PRO A 18 -17.02 -9.64 -3.48
N VAL A 19 -16.42 -8.52 -3.90
CA VAL A 19 -15.20 -7.93 -3.32
C VAL A 19 -15.39 -6.46 -3.05
N SER A 20 -14.93 -5.99 -1.89
CA SER A 20 -14.79 -4.56 -1.59
C SER A 20 -13.32 -4.14 -1.66
N CYS A 21 -13.00 -3.12 -2.47
CA CYS A 21 -11.69 -2.49 -2.43
C CYS A 21 -11.67 -1.40 -1.37
N THR A 22 -10.70 -1.44 -0.46
CA THR A 22 -10.52 -0.43 0.60
C THR A 22 -9.21 0.32 0.38
N ILE A 23 -9.29 1.65 0.43
CA ILE A 23 -8.17 2.57 0.26
C ILE A 23 -8.21 3.59 1.40
N ILE A 24 -7.07 3.89 2.02
CA ILE A 24 -6.95 5.04 2.93
C ILE A 24 -6.23 6.18 2.20
N ALA A 25 -6.66 7.43 2.45
CA ALA A 25 -6.13 8.59 1.74
C ALA A 25 -5.96 9.81 2.63
N MET A 26 -4.92 10.60 2.31
CA MET A 26 -4.72 11.96 2.81
C MET A 26 -3.83 12.74 1.84
N ASN A 27 -4.44 13.68 1.08
CA ASN A 27 -3.78 14.49 0.05
C ASN A 27 -3.11 13.63 -1.05
N GLU A 28 -3.95 12.85 -1.75
CA GLU A 28 -3.54 11.88 -2.78
C GLU A 28 -4.15 12.16 -4.16
N ALA A 29 -4.64 13.40 -4.40
CA ALA A 29 -5.31 13.76 -5.67
C ALA A 29 -4.43 13.56 -6.90
N ASP A 30 -3.11 13.64 -6.75
CA ASP A 30 -2.12 13.47 -7.81
C ASP A 30 -1.95 12.02 -8.31
N ARG A 31 -2.43 11.00 -7.57
CA ARG A 31 -2.15 9.59 -7.91
C ARG A 31 -3.28 8.59 -7.61
N ILE A 32 -4.23 8.90 -6.71
CA ILE A 32 -5.29 7.97 -6.32
C ILE A 32 -6.20 7.53 -7.48
N ALA A 33 -6.34 8.36 -8.52
CA ALA A 33 -7.14 8.02 -9.70
C ALA A 33 -6.67 6.71 -10.36
N ARG A 34 -5.35 6.54 -10.52
CA ARG A 34 -4.77 5.31 -11.09
C ARG A 34 -5.08 4.08 -10.24
N THR A 35 -5.06 4.20 -8.92
CA THR A 35 -5.43 3.12 -7.99
C THR A 35 -6.88 2.70 -8.19
N ILE A 36 -7.82 3.66 -8.14
CA ILE A 36 -9.26 3.39 -8.30
C ILE A 36 -9.55 2.78 -9.69
N GLU A 37 -9.00 3.35 -10.75
CA GLU A 37 -9.19 2.83 -12.12
C GLU A 37 -8.63 1.42 -12.30
N SER A 38 -7.54 1.08 -11.60
CA SER A 38 -6.91 -0.23 -11.70
C SER A 38 -7.77 -1.38 -11.15
N VAL A 39 -8.78 -1.10 -10.33
CA VAL A 39 -9.69 -2.11 -9.77
C VAL A 39 -11.09 -2.07 -10.41
N ARG A 40 -11.34 -1.14 -11.32
CA ARG A 40 -12.64 -0.99 -11.98
C ARG A 40 -13.03 -2.26 -12.73
N GLY A 41 -14.26 -2.72 -12.51
CA GLY A 41 -14.79 -3.97 -13.11
C GLY A 41 -14.24 -5.26 -12.49
N LEU A 42 -13.38 -5.16 -11.47
CA LEU A 42 -12.87 -6.30 -10.72
C LEU A 42 -13.53 -6.41 -9.33
N VAL A 43 -14.03 -5.30 -8.80
CA VAL A 43 -14.62 -5.19 -7.46
C VAL A 43 -16.03 -4.58 -7.53
N ASP A 44 -16.88 -4.89 -6.52
CA ASP A 44 -18.27 -4.40 -6.46
C ASP A 44 -18.37 -3.00 -5.87
N GLU A 45 -17.41 -2.65 -5.02
CA GLU A 45 -17.32 -1.29 -4.47
C GLU A 45 -15.87 -0.88 -4.24
N VAL A 46 -15.64 0.42 -4.31
CA VAL A 46 -14.40 1.05 -3.86
C VAL A 46 -14.75 1.99 -2.71
N ILE A 47 -14.09 1.81 -1.58
CA ILE A 47 -14.24 2.63 -0.38
C ILE A 47 -12.92 3.39 -0.18
N VAL A 48 -13.01 4.71 -0.09
CA VAL A 48 -11.88 5.57 0.26
C VAL A 48 -12.15 6.18 1.62
N VAL A 49 -11.32 5.82 2.60
CA VAL A 49 -11.36 6.44 3.93
C VAL A 49 -10.36 7.59 3.94
N ASP A 50 -10.89 8.80 3.95
CA ASP A 50 -10.12 10.04 3.89
C ASP A 50 -9.91 10.61 5.28
N SER A 51 -8.68 11.07 5.56
CA SER A 51 -8.27 11.60 6.87
C SER A 51 -8.31 13.13 6.98
N GLY A 52 -8.96 13.80 6.02
CA GLY A 52 -9.08 15.27 5.97
C GLY A 52 -8.24 15.90 4.87
N SER A 53 -8.31 15.35 3.66
CA SER A 53 -7.65 15.90 2.48
C SER A 53 -8.15 17.31 2.14
N THR A 54 -7.22 18.17 1.71
CA THR A 54 -7.46 19.57 1.32
C THR A 54 -7.10 19.86 -0.14
N ASP A 55 -6.63 18.85 -0.88
CA ASP A 55 -6.11 18.96 -2.25
C ASP A 55 -7.13 18.54 -3.34
N GLY A 56 -8.39 18.25 -2.97
CA GLY A 56 -9.43 17.78 -3.89
C GLY A 56 -9.51 16.25 -4.01
N THR A 57 -8.76 15.49 -3.23
CA THR A 57 -8.79 14.01 -3.23
C THR A 57 -10.21 13.46 -3.10
N GLN A 58 -11.02 13.97 -2.16
CA GLN A 58 -12.39 13.47 -1.91
C GLN A 58 -13.26 13.62 -3.15
N ALA A 59 -13.35 14.85 -3.71
CA ALA A 59 -14.16 15.12 -4.89
C ALA A 59 -13.72 14.30 -6.12
N LEU A 60 -12.42 14.06 -6.28
CA LEU A 60 -11.89 13.20 -7.33
C LEU A 60 -12.33 11.74 -7.14
N CYS A 61 -12.26 11.20 -5.92
CA CYS A 61 -12.68 9.85 -5.62
C CYS A 61 -14.18 9.63 -5.89
N GLU A 62 -15.02 10.57 -5.45
CA GLU A 62 -16.47 10.54 -5.71
C GLU A 62 -16.78 10.57 -7.21
N LYS A 63 -16.10 11.45 -7.97
CA LYS A 63 -16.22 11.51 -9.43
C LYS A 63 -15.84 10.19 -10.12
N LEU A 64 -14.91 9.44 -9.54
CA LEU A 64 -14.48 8.13 -10.03
C LEU A 64 -15.39 6.99 -9.57
N GLY A 65 -16.45 7.28 -8.80
CA GLY A 65 -17.44 6.32 -8.33
C GLY A 65 -17.06 5.61 -7.03
N ALA A 66 -16.06 6.07 -6.32
CA ALA A 66 -15.72 5.56 -5.00
C ALA A 66 -16.65 6.13 -3.91
N ARG A 67 -16.97 5.34 -2.91
CA ARG A 67 -17.64 5.80 -1.70
C ARG A 67 -16.62 6.40 -0.74
N VAL A 68 -16.66 7.71 -0.54
CA VAL A 68 -15.74 8.44 0.34
C VAL A 68 -16.32 8.54 1.74
N ILE A 69 -15.51 8.24 2.75
CA ILE A 69 -15.87 8.31 4.16
C ILE A 69 -14.78 9.07 4.90
N PHE A 70 -15.15 10.13 5.60
CA PHE A 70 -14.23 10.82 6.48
C PHE A 70 -14.03 10.04 7.78
N ASN A 71 -12.77 9.84 8.16
CA ASN A 71 -12.40 9.34 9.48
C ASN A 71 -11.10 10.00 9.96
N PRO A 72 -11.09 10.65 11.13
CA PRO A 72 -9.89 11.30 11.65
C PRO A 72 -8.73 10.31 11.74
N TRP A 73 -7.52 10.80 11.45
CA TRP A 73 -6.34 9.96 11.50
C TRP A 73 -6.02 9.49 12.93
N THR A 74 -5.99 8.19 13.14
CA THR A 74 -5.65 7.55 14.41
C THR A 74 -4.51 6.53 14.29
N GLY A 75 -3.91 6.40 13.11
CA GLY A 75 -2.83 5.45 12.80
C GLY A 75 -3.16 4.56 11.61
N PHE A 76 -2.16 3.91 11.04
CA PHE A 76 -2.34 3.09 9.82
C PHE A 76 -3.28 1.89 10.05
N GLY A 77 -3.02 1.09 11.08
CA GLY A 77 -3.83 -0.09 11.39
C GLY A 77 -5.29 0.27 11.72
N PRO A 78 -5.56 1.20 12.65
CA PRO A 78 -6.92 1.65 12.95
C PRO A 78 -7.66 2.19 11.72
N GLN A 79 -7.00 2.97 10.86
CA GLN A 79 -7.62 3.54 9.67
C GLN A 79 -8.01 2.46 8.64
N LYS A 80 -7.10 1.50 8.38
CA LYS A 80 -7.36 0.37 7.50
C LYS A 80 -8.42 -0.56 8.08
N ARG A 81 -8.41 -0.78 9.40
CA ARG A 81 -9.44 -1.55 10.10
C ARG A 81 -10.82 -0.91 9.98
N PHE A 82 -10.90 0.41 10.17
CA PHE A 82 -12.14 1.15 9.95
C PHE A 82 -12.65 0.98 8.50
N ALA A 83 -11.75 1.06 7.50
CA ALA A 83 -12.14 0.86 6.11
C ALA A 83 -12.71 -0.56 5.86
N GLU A 84 -12.13 -1.61 6.46
CA GLU A 84 -12.67 -2.96 6.42
C GLU A 84 -14.07 -3.04 7.04
N ASP A 85 -14.31 -2.35 8.17
CA ASP A 85 -15.61 -2.37 8.86
C ASP A 85 -16.71 -1.67 8.04
N GLN A 86 -16.34 -0.73 7.17
CA GLN A 86 -17.26 -0.05 6.24
C GLN A 86 -17.58 -0.87 4.99
N ALA A 87 -16.82 -1.93 4.71
CA ALA A 87 -17.00 -2.76 3.52
C ALA A 87 -18.28 -3.61 3.62
N LYS A 88 -19.03 -3.71 2.53
CA LYS A 88 -20.23 -4.56 2.46
C LYS A 88 -19.89 -6.04 2.22
N ASN A 89 -18.73 -6.32 1.63
CA ASN A 89 -18.30 -7.68 1.32
C ASN A 89 -17.25 -8.19 2.30
N ASP A 90 -17.18 -9.51 2.47
CA ASP A 90 -16.20 -10.15 3.36
C ASP A 90 -14.84 -10.34 2.69
N ILE A 91 -14.80 -10.41 1.37
CA ILE A 91 -13.55 -10.44 0.61
C ILE A 91 -13.08 -9.02 0.40
N ILE A 92 -11.91 -8.70 0.93
CA ILE A 92 -11.30 -7.37 0.88
C ILE A 92 -10.10 -7.39 -0.05
N LEU A 93 -10.06 -6.43 -0.97
CA LEU A 93 -8.86 -6.02 -1.69
C LEU A 93 -8.38 -4.70 -1.10
N ASN A 94 -7.31 -4.71 -0.30
CA ASN A 94 -6.73 -3.48 0.25
C ASN A 94 -5.61 -2.97 -0.65
N LEU A 95 -5.67 -1.69 -1.01
CA LEU A 95 -4.60 -0.97 -1.71
C LEU A 95 -4.32 0.36 -1.00
N ASP A 96 -3.08 0.82 -1.06
CA ASP A 96 -2.75 2.18 -0.70
C ASP A 96 -3.02 3.12 -1.89
N ALA A 97 -3.22 4.41 -1.66
CA ALA A 97 -3.60 5.37 -2.69
C ALA A 97 -2.56 5.54 -3.81
N ASP A 98 -1.38 4.97 -3.64
CA ASP A 98 -0.23 4.99 -4.56
C ASP A 98 0.15 3.61 -5.12
N GLU A 99 -0.75 2.64 -4.94
CA GLU A 99 -0.61 1.27 -5.46
C GLU A 99 -1.63 1.01 -6.58
N TRP A 100 -1.25 0.27 -7.61
CA TRP A 100 -2.20 -0.11 -8.67
C TRP A 100 -1.93 -1.50 -9.23
N LEU A 101 -3.00 -2.12 -9.70
CA LEU A 101 -2.95 -3.41 -10.35
C LEU A 101 -2.59 -3.23 -11.83
N ILE A 102 -1.73 -4.11 -12.34
CA ILE A 102 -1.48 -4.24 -13.78
C ILE A 102 -2.37 -5.33 -14.38
N GLU A 103 -2.59 -5.30 -15.69
CA GLU A 103 -3.52 -6.22 -16.35
C GLU A 103 -3.24 -7.71 -16.08
N PRO A 104 -1.98 -8.21 -16.08
CA PRO A 104 -1.72 -9.60 -15.72
C PRO A 104 -2.16 -9.98 -14.30
N LEU A 105 -2.03 -9.05 -13.32
CA LEU A 105 -2.49 -9.29 -11.96
C LEU A 105 -4.00 -9.23 -11.84
N ARG A 106 -4.64 -8.31 -12.57
CA ARG A 106 -6.11 -8.24 -12.66
C ARG A 106 -6.70 -9.52 -13.20
N ALA A 107 -6.13 -10.06 -14.29
CA ALA A 107 -6.55 -11.32 -14.89
C ALA A 107 -6.35 -12.51 -13.92
N GLU A 108 -5.24 -12.55 -13.19
CA GLU A 108 -4.98 -13.57 -12.18
C GLU A 108 -6.01 -13.52 -11.04
N ILE A 109 -6.28 -12.33 -10.48
CA ILE A 109 -7.28 -12.12 -9.44
C ILE A 109 -8.68 -12.49 -9.95
N HIS A 110 -9.04 -12.03 -11.15
CA HIS A 110 -10.32 -12.37 -11.78
C HIS A 110 -10.51 -13.88 -11.88
N GLY A 111 -9.45 -14.62 -12.26
CA GLY A 111 -9.49 -16.07 -12.33
C GLY A 111 -9.80 -16.76 -10.99
N TYR A 112 -9.29 -16.19 -9.86
CA TYR A 112 -9.67 -16.68 -8.53
C TYR A 112 -11.09 -16.29 -8.14
N LEU A 113 -11.50 -15.07 -8.42
CA LEU A 113 -12.84 -14.57 -8.08
C LEU A 113 -13.96 -15.21 -8.91
N SER A 114 -13.63 -15.81 -10.05
CA SER A 114 -14.57 -16.57 -10.90
C SER A 114 -14.84 -17.98 -10.39
N GLN A 115 -14.15 -18.44 -9.34
CA GLN A 115 -14.37 -19.75 -8.75
C GLN A 115 -15.56 -19.71 -7.77
N PRO A 116 -16.25 -20.83 -7.53
CA PRO A 116 -17.36 -20.90 -6.58
C PRO A 116 -16.97 -20.48 -5.15
N GLN A 117 -15.70 -20.70 -4.80
CA GLN A 117 -15.08 -20.25 -3.55
C GLN A 117 -13.60 -20.01 -3.76
N LEU A 118 -13.02 -19.12 -2.95
CA LEU A 118 -11.57 -18.89 -2.98
C LEU A 118 -10.82 -20.13 -2.47
N PRO A 119 -9.72 -20.52 -3.14
CA PRO A 119 -8.89 -21.66 -2.72
C PRO A 119 -8.06 -21.37 -1.47
N ALA A 120 -7.95 -20.12 -1.06
CA ALA A 120 -7.22 -19.66 0.13
C ALA A 120 -7.94 -18.48 0.79
N LYS A 121 -7.67 -18.27 2.08
CA LYS A 121 -8.24 -17.15 2.85
C LYS A 121 -7.45 -15.86 2.71
N SER A 122 -6.21 -15.91 2.22
CA SER A 122 -5.41 -14.73 1.94
C SER A 122 -4.47 -14.94 0.75
N PHE A 123 -4.19 -13.85 0.03
CA PHE A 123 -3.33 -13.81 -1.14
C PHE A 123 -2.28 -12.73 -0.97
N LYS A 124 -1.01 -13.10 -1.16
CA LYS A 124 0.12 -12.18 -1.12
C LYS A 124 0.36 -11.60 -2.50
N MET A 125 0.57 -10.29 -2.54
CA MET A 125 0.93 -9.54 -3.75
C MET A 125 2.35 -9.00 -3.62
N ARG A 126 3.10 -9.08 -4.72
CA ARG A 126 4.41 -8.45 -4.84
C ARG A 126 4.22 -6.98 -5.24
N MET A 127 4.36 -6.08 -4.26
CA MET A 127 4.29 -4.63 -4.47
C MET A 127 5.64 -4.14 -4.98
N THR A 128 5.75 -3.96 -6.30
CA THR A 128 7.02 -3.61 -6.95
C THR A 128 7.16 -2.10 -7.08
N MET A 129 8.29 -1.58 -6.61
CA MET A 129 8.56 -0.15 -6.56
C MET A 129 8.66 0.45 -7.97
N VAL A 130 7.95 1.57 -8.18
CA VAL A 130 8.03 2.42 -9.37
C VAL A 130 8.57 3.78 -8.96
N TYR A 131 9.56 4.30 -9.70
CA TYR A 131 10.09 5.63 -9.45
C TYR A 131 9.09 6.73 -9.88
N PRO A 132 9.14 7.92 -9.26
CA PRO A 132 8.43 9.09 -9.77
C PRO A 132 8.73 9.31 -11.26
N HIS A 133 7.74 9.80 -12.00
CA HIS A 133 7.81 10.05 -13.46
C HIS A 133 8.02 8.79 -14.33
N ARG A 134 7.81 7.60 -13.77
CA ARG A 134 7.78 6.34 -14.52
C ARG A 134 6.44 5.64 -14.33
N ASP A 135 6.01 4.92 -15.38
CA ASP A 135 4.80 4.09 -15.35
C ASP A 135 5.09 2.62 -15.10
N ARG A 136 6.37 2.24 -15.14
CA ARG A 136 6.83 0.86 -14.97
C ARG A 136 8.06 0.78 -14.08
N PRO A 137 8.23 -0.33 -13.35
CA PRO A 137 9.43 -0.59 -12.57
C PRO A 137 10.69 -0.63 -13.44
N CYS A 138 11.83 -0.35 -12.82
CA CYS A 138 13.13 -0.66 -13.42
C CYS A 138 13.34 -2.18 -13.47
N LEU A 139 14.30 -2.60 -14.27
CA LEU A 139 14.76 -4.00 -14.27
C LEU A 139 15.22 -4.37 -12.84
N PHE A 140 14.75 -5.53 -12.34
CA PHE A 140 15.02 -6.00 -10.97
C PHE A 140 14.64 -5.02 -9.86
N ALA A 141 13.62 -4.18 -10.05
CA ALA A 141 13.15 -3.24 -9.04
C ALA A 141 12.88 -3.93 -7.70
N ASP A 142 13.15 -3.19 -6.62
CA ASP A 142 12.85 -3.63 -5.25
C ASP A 142 11.34 -3.85 -5.04
N TYR A 143 10.98 -4.80 -4.20
CA TYR A 143 9.59 -5.12 -3.92
C TYR A 143 9.39 -5.61 -2.48
N HIS A 144 8.15 -5.53 -2.02
CA HIS A 144 7.69 -6.11 -0.78
C HIS A 144 6.51 -7.05 -1.06
N ASN A 145 6.37 -8.11 -0.27
CA ASN A 145 5.21 -8.99 -0.34
C ASN A 145 4.26 -8.68 0.82
N TYR A 146 3.03 -8.32 0.49
CA TYR A 146 1.97 -8.06 1.45
C TYR A 146 0.73 -8.88 1.13
N VAL A 147 -0.04 -9.26 2.15
CA VAL A 147 -1.39 -9.74 1.97
C VAL A 147 -2.26 -8.55 1.59
N ARG A 148 -2.87 -8.60 0.39
CA ARG A 148 -3.70 -7.51 -0.15
C ARG A 148 -5.10 -7.96 -0.54
N LEU A 149 -5.32 -9.25 -0.84
CA LEU A 149 -6.63 -9.84 -1.06
C LEU A 149 -6.87 -10.92 0.01
N TYR A 150 -7.97 -10.82 0.76
CA TYR A 150 -8.22 -11.72 1.89
C TYR A 150 -9.69 -11.73 2.33
N ASP A 151 -10.07 -12.79 3.02
CA ASP A 151 -11.34 -12.90 3.75
C ASP A 151 -11.16 -12.28 5.15
N ARG A 152 -11.82 -11.13 5.41
CA ARG A 152 -11.72 -10.41 6.69
C ARG A 152 -12.19 -11.21 7.90
N ARG A 153 -12.94 -12.31 7.69
CA ARG A 153 -13.36 -13.21 8.77
C ARG A 153 -12.24 -14.12 9.24
N ALA A 154 -11.26 -14.38 8.37
CA ALA A 154 -10.11 -15.23 8.67
C ALA A 154 -8.87 -14.45 9.12
N THR A 155 -8.62 -13.27 8.53
CA THR A 155 -7.48 -12.41 8.87
C THR A 155 -7.81 -10.95 8.59
N ARG A 156 -7.25 -10.04 9.37
CA ARG A 156 -7.53 -8.60 9.30
C ARG A 156 -6.31 -7.78 9.72
N PHE A 157 -6.31 -6.48 9.40
CA PHE A 157 -5.32 -5.55 9.92
C PHE A 157 -5.31 -5.56 11.45
N ALA A 158 -4.11 -5.56 12.04
CA ALA A 158 -3.93 -5.36 13.47
C ALA A 158 -4.31 -3.92 13.86
N ASN A 159 -4.85 -3.73 15.07
CA ASN A 159 -5.11 -2.40 15.60
C ASN A 159 -3.82 -1.79 16.17
N SER A 160 -2.82 -1.62 15.30
CA SER A 160 -1.49 -1.11 15.65
C SER A 160 -1.26 0.24 14.98
N LEU A 161 -0.71 1.20 15.72
CA LEU A 161 -0.41 2.54 15.21
C LEU A 161 0.68 2.52 14.13
N ALA A 162 1.63 1.58 14.23
CA ALA A 162 2.83 1.53 13.40
C ALA A 162 2.86 0.35 12.41
N HIS A 163 2.12 -0.73 12.68
CA HIS A 163 2.09 -1.93 11.84
C HIS A 163 0.80 -1.97 11.04
N ASP A 164 0.92 -1.93 9.73
CA ASP A 164 -0.17 -1.89 8.76
C ASP A 164 -0.17 -3.10 7.83
N GLU A 165 0.12 -4.27 8.38
CA GLU A 165 0.14 -5.53 7.66
C GLU A 165 -1.00 -6.44 8.10
N VAL A 166 -1.57 -7.16 7.13
CA VAL A 166 -2.50 -8.26 7.37
C VAL A 166 -1.66 -9.54 7.50
N PRO A 167 -1.76 -10.29 8.63
CA PRO A 167 -1.07 -11.56 8.77
C PRO A 167 -1.53 -12.57 7.70
N PRO A 168 -0.60 -13.29 7.05
CA PRO A 168 -1.00 -14.35 6.12
C PRO A 168 -1.65 -15.51 6.86
N THR A 169 -2.68 -16.09 6.26
CA THR A 169 -3.26 -17.36 6.73
C THR A 169 -2.37 -18.56 6.37
N PRO A 170 -2.49 -19.71 7.03
CA PRO A 170 -1.68 -20.89 6.71
C PRO A 170 -1.78 -21.36 5.26
N ASP A 171 -2.92 -21.13 4.62
CA ASP A 171 -3.22 -21.45 3.22
C ASP A 171 -2.91 -20.30 2.24
N ALA A 172 -2.18 -19.27 2.68
CA ALA A 172 -1.92 -18.07 1.87
C ALA A 172 -1.25 -18.39 0.53
N ILE A 173 -1.84 -17.91 -0.56
CA ILE A 173 -1.32 -18.05 -1.91
C ILE A 173 -0.50 -16.82 -2.32
N GLN A 174 0.68 -17.02 -2.93
CA GLN A 174 1.47 -15.97 -3.55
C GLN A 174 1.00 -15.74 -4.98
N LEU A 175 0.48 -14.55 -5.30
CA LEU A 175 0.17 -14.16 -6.68
C LEU A 175 1.45 -14.00 -7.50
N ARG A 176 1.39 -14.40 -8.77
CA ARG A 176 2.55 -14.43 -9.67
C ARG A 176 2.88 -13.06 -10.24
N ALA A 177 1.84 -12.37 -10.73
CA ALA A 177 2.00 -11.03 -11.29
C ALA A 177 2.18 -9.99 -10.16
N PRO A 178 2.99 -8.94 -10.38
CA PRO A 178 3.18 -7.87 -9.40
C PRO A 178 2.05 -6.83 -9.46
N ALA A 179 1.82 -6.15 -8.36
CA ALA A 179 1.24 -4.81 -8.33
C ALA A 179 2.37 -3.78 -8.34
N TYR A 180 2.06 -2.56 -8.76
CA TYR A 180 3.02 -1.46 -8.79
C TYR A 180 2.76 -0.49 -7.64
N HIS A 181 3.83 0.08 -7.09
CA HIS A 181 3.79 0.96 -5.93
C HIS A 181 4.71 2.17 -6.13
N GLN A 182 4.15 3.36 -6.22
CA GLN A 182 4.89 4.62 -6.36
C GLN A 182 4.93 5.37 -5.02
N SER A 183 5.60 4.80 -4.01
CA SER A 183 5.63 5.32 -2.63
C SER A 183 6.31 6.68 -2.46
N ILE A 184 6.94 7.19 -3.52
CA ILE A 184 7.76 8.38 -3.48
C ILE A 184 7.27 9.38 -4.51
N ARG A 185 6.98 10.62 -4.09
CA ARG A 185 6.69 11.74 -5.00
C ARG A 185 7.94 12.42 -5.52
N ALA A 186 8.93 12.62 -4.64
CA ALA A 186 10.21 13.24 -4.96
C ALA A 186 11.28 12.82 -3.95
N LEU A 187 12.56 12.96 -4.31
CA LEU A 187 13.66 12.62 -3.40
C LEU A 187 13.63 13.45 -2.10
N GLY A 188 13.26 14.73 -2.19
CA GLY A 188 13.12 15.58 -0.99
C GLY A 188 12.06 15.07 -0.02
N HIS A 189 10.97 14.49 -0.52
CA HIS A 189 9.94 13.88 0.31
C HIS A 189 10.45 12.69 1.15
N LEU A 190 11.45 11.94 0.65
CA LEU A 190 12.10 10.87 1.43
C LEU A 190 12.79 11.40 2.68
N VAL A 191 13.44 12.56 2.57
CA VAL A 191 14.16 13.18 3.70
C VAL A 191 13.16 13.64 4.75
N THR A 192 12.15 14.42 4.35
CA THR A 192 11.14 14.97 5.29
C THR A 192 10.34 13.87 5.97
N LYS A 193 9.85 12.89 5.20
CA LYS A 193 9.14 11.71 5.73
C LYS A 193 10.01 10.89 6.69
N GLY A 194 11.29 10.69 6.32
CA GLY A 194 12.25 9.97 7.14
C GLY A 194 12.49 10.66 8.49
N LEU A 195 12.73 11.96 8.49
CA LEU A 195 12.99 12.73 9.71
C LEU A 195 11.78 12.72 10.66
N SER A 196 10.56 12.90 10.13
CA SER A 196 9.32 12.82 10.93
C SER A 196 9.16 11.46 11.60
N TRP A 197 9.39 10.37 10.87
CA TRP A 197 9.34 9.01 11.41
C TRP A 197 10.40 8.76 12.50
N TYR A 198 11.60 9.29 12.33
CA TYR A 198 12.68 9.08 13.30
C TYR A 198 12.44 9.84 14.59
N GLY A 199 11.80 11.02 14.50
CA GLY A 199 11.35 11.76 15.67
C GLY A 199 10.34 11.00 16.53
N LEU A 200 9.40 10.28 15.89
CA LEU A 200 8.46 9.41 16.61
C LEU A 200 9.16 8.20 17.25
N GLN A 201 10.08 7.56 16.53
CA GLN A 201 10.84 6.41 17.05
C GLN A 201 11.77 6.77 18.22
N LYS A 202 12.24 8.00 18.32
CA LYS A 202 13.10 8.47 19.43
C LYS A 202 12.40 8.34 20.78
N LYS A 203 11.08 8.53 20.82
CA LYS A 203 10.27 8.42 22.06
C LYS A 203 10.21 7.01 22.64
N GLU A 204 10.47 5.98 21.82
CA GLU A 204 10.31 4.58 22.21
C GLU A 204 11.63 3.81 22.42
N ARG A 205 12.79 4.38 22.08
CA ARG A 205 14.07 3.64 22.08
C ARG A 205 15.06 4.12 23.14
N LYS A 206 15.70 3.16 23.80
CA LYS A 206 16.87 3.37 24.68
C LYS A 206 18.12 3.71 23.85
N THR A 207 18.92 4.67 24.31
CA THR A 207 20.19 5.07 23.71
C THR A 207 21.23 3.93 23.77
N LYS A 208 21.99 3.77 22.69
CA LYS A 208 23.12 2.81 22.63
C LYS A 208 24.40 3.45 23.14
N GLY A 209 25.39 2.64 23.57
CA GLY A 209 26.67 3.13 24.06
C GLY A 209 27.46 3.95 23.02
N SER A 210 28.27 4.91 23.48
CA SER A 210 28.96 5.92 22.67
C SER A 210 29.88 5.35 21.57
N LEU A 211 30.63 4.27 21.85
CA LEU A 211 31.53 3.65 20.86
C LEU A 211 30.75 3.01 19.69
N THR A 212 29.65 2.30 20.00
CA THR A 212 28.78 1.71 18.97
C THR A 212 28.16 2.79 18.07
N LEU A 213 27.83 3.93 18.66
CA LEU A 213 27.29 5.07 17.96
C LEU A 213 28.33 5.69 17.01
N ALA A 214 29.57 5.93 17.48
CA ALA A 214 30.64 6.50 16.67
C ALA A 214 30.98 5.61 15.46
N LEU A 215 31.11 4.29 15.65
CA LEU A 215 31.33 3.34 14.56
C LEU A 215 30.20 3.36 13.56
N ARG A 216 28.96 3.42 14.01
CA ARG A 216 27.81 3.50 13.13
C ARG A 216 27.78 4.80 12.33
N LEU A 217 28.08 5.95 12.96
CA LEU A 217 28.15 7.24 12.26
C LEU A 217 29.19 7.22 11.14
N ALA A 218 30.35 6.57 11.38
CA ALA A 218 31.41 6.49 10.37
C ALA A 218 31.05 5.59 9.19
N PHE A 219 30.42 4.44 9.43
CA PHE A 219 30.23 3.40 8.40
C PHE A 219 28.80 3.33 7.84
N GLU A 220 27.81 3.93 8.48
CA GLU A 220 26.40 3.81 8.05
C GLU A 220 26.18 4.34 6.63
N LEU A 221 26.75 5.50 6.29
CA LEU A 221 26.51 6.13 5.00
C LEU A 221 27.03 5.28 3.83
N PRO A 222 28.31 4.87 3.76
CA PRO A 222 28.79 4.00 2.68
C PRO A 222 28.12 2.64 2.68
N PHE A 223 27.82 2.06 3.85
CA PHE A 223 27.12 0.78 3.97
C PHE A 223 25.71 0.86 3.40
N GLN A 224 24.92 1.88 3.76
CA GLN A 224 23.55 2.04 3.27
C GLN A 224 23.54 2.38 1.78
N PHE A 225 24.48 3.20 1.30
CA PHE A 225 24.62 3.44 -0.14
C PHE A 225 24.85 2.12 -0.90
N PHE A 226 25.83 1.32 -0.50
CA PHE A 226 26.11 0.02 -1.10
C PHE A 226 24.88 -0.90 -1.06
N LYS A 227 24.20 -0.96 0.10
CA LYS A 227 22.99 -1.74 0.29
C LYS A 227 21.89 -1.35 -0.69
N TYR A 228 21.59 -0.06 -0.82
CA TYR A 228 20.54 0.39 -1.73
C TYR A 228 20.97 0.28 -3.18
N TYR A 229 22.14 0.78 -3.52
CA TYR A 229 22.57 0.88 -4.91
C TYR A 229 22.85 -0.49 -5.52
N ILE A 230 23.56 -1.37 -4.81
CA ILE A 230 23.96 -2.69 -5.31
C ILE A 230 22.99 -3.78 -4.87
N LEU A 231 22.82 -4.02 -3.55
CA LEU A 231 22.05 -5.17 -3.06
C LEU A 231 20.55 -5.04 -3.36
N ARG A 232 19.99 -3.84 -3.27
CA ARG A 232 18.61 -3.55 -3.69
C ARG A 232 18.47 -3.17 -5.16
N ARG A 233 19.57 -3.25 -5.93
CA ARG A 233 19.61 -3.16 -7.38
C ARG A 233 19.15 -1.83 -7.97
N HIS A 234 19.20 -0.74 -7.20
CA HIS A 234 18.86 0.60 -7.72
C HIS A 234 19.85 1.08 -8.80
N ILE A 235 21.00 0.40 -8.99
CA ILE A 235 21.94 0.61 -10.09
C ILE A 235 21.24 0.52 -11.46
N PHE A 236 20.20 -0.33 -11.61
CA PHE A 236 19.41 -0.44 -12.84
C PHE A 236 18.43 0.73 -13.05
N GLY A 237 18.31 1.62 -12.07
CA GLY A 237 17.50 2.83 -12.13
C GLY A 237 18.18 4.02 -12.79
N GLY A 238 19.44 3.87 -13.29
CA GLY A 238 20.22 4.94 -13.88
C GLY A 238 20.52 6.06 -12.88
N LEU A 239 20.59 7.31 -13.35
CA LEU A 239 20.88 8.47 -12.50
C LEU A 239 19.88 8.60 -11.35
N TYR A 240 18.59 8.37 -11.59
CA TYR A 240 17.60 8.43 -10.51
C TYR A 240 17.86 7.37 -9.43
N GLY A 241 18.20 6.14 -9.81
CA GLY A 241 18.56 5.08 -8.87
C GLY A 241 19.81 5.40 -8.04
N PHE A 242 20.81 6.06 -8.64
CA PHE A 242 21.96 6.57 -7.92
C PHE A 242 21.55 7.65 -6.89
N LEU A 243 20.86 8.70 -7.32
CA LEU A 243 20.40 9.78 -6.45
C LEU A 243 19.48 9.27 -5.34
N PHE A 244 18.56 8.34 -5.65
CA PHE A 244 17.72 7.67 -4.68
C PHE A 244 18.57 6.96 -3.61
N SER A 245 19.58 6.20 -4.02
CA SER A 245 20.46 5.45 -3.10
C SER A 245 21.28 6.38 -2.20
N VAL A 246 21.77 7.50 -2.74
CA VAL A 246 22.44 8.56 -1.95
C VAL A 246 21.47 9.15 -0.93
N THR A 247 20.25 9.53 -1.35
CA THR A 247 19.23 10.10 -0.47
C THR A 247 18.83 9.13 0.64
N MET A 248 18.63 7.85 0.31
CA MET A 248 18.32 6.82 1.29
C MET A 248 19.45 6.59 2.28
N ALA A 249 20.69 6.54 1.81
CA ALA A 249 21.87 6.41 2.68
C ALA A 249 21.97 7.59 3.65
N PHE A 250 21.80 8.81 3.14
CA PHE A 250 21.80 10.03 3.93
C PHE A 250 20.66 10.04 4.96
N THR A 251 19.44 9.72 4.56
CA THR A 251 18.28 9.66 5.47
C THR A 251 18.50 8.62 6.58
N ARG A 252 19.09 7.47 6.27
CA ARG A 252 19.41 6.43 7.25
C ARG A 252 20.53 6.87 8.21
N TRP A 253 21.50 7.62 7.72
CA TRP A 253 22.55 8.21 8.53
C TRP A 253 21.97 9.28 9.48
N MET A 254 21.15 10.21 8.97
CA MET A 254 20.43 11.20 9.78
C MET A 254 19.57 10.55 10.88
N ARG A 255 19.01 9.37 10.65
CA ARG A 255 18.31 8.60 11.69
C ARG A 255 19.19 8.34 12.90
N ILE A 256 20.48 8.03 12.70
CA ILE A 256 21.40 7.76 13.80
C ILE A 256 21.65 9.05 14.58
N CYS A 257 21.84 10.18 13.88
CA CYS A 257 21.99 11.50 14.50
C CYS A 257 20.77 11.85 15.38
N VAL A 258 19.57 11.76 14.80
CA VAL A 258 18.31 12.05 15.54
C VAL A 258 18.13 11.14 16.75
N LEU A 259 18.40 9.83 16.61
CA LEU A 259 18.28 8.88 17.73
C LEU A 259 19.38 9.05 18.78
N ALA A 260 20.52 9.64 18.41
CA ALA A 260 21.63 9.96 19.31
C ALA A 260 21.43 11.29 20.06
N GLY A 261 20.49 12.12 19.61
CA GLY A 261 20.20 13.39 20.25
C GLY A 261 20.88 14.60 19.62
N TYR A 262 21.45 14.43 18.40
CA TYR A 262 22.02 15.53 17.60
C TYR A 262 20.98 16.15 16.68
#